data_5277bdc6137282cc8065f5e87f4ba928
#
_entry.id   5277bdc6137282cc8065f5e87f4ba928
#
_cell.length_a   1.000
_cell.length_b   1.000
_cell.length_c   1.000
_cell.angle_alpha   90.00
_cell.angle_beta   90.00
_cell.angle_gamma   90.00
#
_symmetry.space_group_name_H-M   'P 1'
#
loop_
_entity.id
_entity.type
_entity.pdbx_description
1 polymer ?
#
loop_
_entity_poly.entity_id
_entity_poly.type
_entity_poly.pdbx_seq_one_letter_code
_entity_poly.pdbx_strand_id
1 'polypeptide(L)'
;MAARLQTVRILWMSLFFSSLIFLLMISSHVVHGEGSMPPHMPEMFGALAVGIAIISIVLPARGFDTALRAMDVKLENEVGEPIGSFRESAPTTKLIAKPHDTVIAAFARYQTPFIVGMALAESICLFGFMLGFMGAPTYAYAPFFALGLGLMAWKFPRLVTITSALERVKGAKIRF
;
A
#
# COMPACT_ATOMS: atom_id res chain seq x y z
N MET A 1 0.63 3.27 -19.64
CA MET A 1 1.18 2.86 -18.33
C MET A 1 1.44 4.07 -17.42
N ALA A 2 2.18 5.07 -17.86
CA ALA A 2 2.48 6.29 -17.09
C ALA A 2 1.22 6.99 -16.52
N ALA A 3 0.19 7.18 -17.31
CA ALA A 3 -1.06 7.85 -16.89
C ALA A 3 -1.75 7.15 -15.71
N ARG A 4 -1.83 5.82 -15.71
CA ARG A 4 -2.46 5.05 -14.60
C ARG A 4 -1.65 5.15 -13.31
N LEU A 5 -0.31 5.08 -13.39
CA LEU A 5 0.55 5.27 -12.23
C LEU A 5 0.42 6.69 -11.67
N GLN A 6 0.28 7.69 -12.55
CA GLN A 6 0.05 9.07 -12.18
C GLN A 6 -1.27 9.24 -11.41
N THR A 7 -2.36 8.60 -11.86
CA THR A 7 -3.65 8.62 -11.15
C THR A 7 -3.53 8.09 -9.72
N VAL A 8 -2.83 6.95 -9.53
CA VAL A 8 -2.64 6.39 -8.19
C VAL A 8 -1.74 7.28 -7.32
N ARG A 9 -0.74 7.95 -7.91
CA ARG A 9 0.09 8.92 -7.19
C ARG A 9 -0.69 10.16 -6.77
N ILE A 10 -1.57 10.67 -7.64
CA ILE A 10 -2.46 11.80 -7.31
C ILE A 10 -3.38 11.41 -6.13
N LEU A 11 -3.99 10.23 -6.19
CA LEU A 11 -4.82 9.73 -5.09
C LEU A 11 -4.02 9.59 -3.79
N TRP A 12 -2.80 9.04 -3.87
CA TRP A 12 -1.90 8.95 -2.72
C TRP A 12 -1.59 10.32 -2.12
N MET A 13 -1.22 11.29 -2.97
CA MET A 13 -0.96 12.67 -2.54
C MET A 13 -2.17 13.29 -1.86
N SER A 14 -3.37 13.14 -2.46
CA SER A 14 -4.61 13.71 -1.91
C SER A 14 -4.88 13.21 -0.49
N LEU A 15 -4.81 11.89 -0.25
CA LEU A 15 -5.04 11.30 1.07
C LEU A 15 -3.92 11.66 2.06
N PHE A 16 -2.67 11.70 1.61
CA PHE A 16 -1.54 12.07 2.45
C PHE A 16 -1.63 13.53 2.91
N PHE A 17 -1.94 14.46 1.99
CA PHE A 17 -2.10 15.88 2.32
C PHE A 17 -3.36 16.14 3.16
N SER A 18 -4.46 15.40 2.94
CA SER A 18 -5.65 15.44 3.81
C SER A 18 -5.28 15.16 5.27
N SER A 19 -4.51 14.09 5.50
CA SER A 19 -4.06 13.73 6.85
C SER A 19 -3.12 14.78 7.46
N LEU A 20 -2.27 15.43 6.66
CA LEU A 20 -1.43 16.55 7.11
C LEU A 20 -2.26 17.77 7.49
N ILE A 21 -3.31 18.08 6.74
CA ILE A 21 -4.22 19.19 7.06
C ILE A 21 -4.91 18.93 8.40
N PHE A 22 -5.36 17.72 8.70
CA PHE A 22 -5.93 17.37 10.01
C PHE A 22 -4.94 17.60 11.14
N LEU A 23 -3.68 17.20 10.95
CA LEU A 23 -2.63 17.45 11.93
C LEU A 23 -2.39 18.93 12.15
N LEU A 24 -2.34 19.73 11.07
CA LEU A 24 -2.15 21.18 11.17
C LEU A 24 -3.34 21.87 11.85
N MET A 25 -4.57 21.47 11.56
CA MET A 25 -5.77 22.03 12.18
C MET A 25 -5.76 21.85 13.72
N ILE A 26 -5.34 20.67 14.19
CA ILE A 26 -5.25 20.44 15.65
C ILE A 26 -4.06 21.18 16.24
N SER A 27 -2.90 21.14 15.58
CA SER A 27 -1.68 21.78 16.09
C SER A 27 -1.80 23.31 16.18
N SER A 28 -2.61 23.94 15.31
CA SER A 28 -2.83 25.38 15.29
C SER A 28 -3.82 25.88 16.36
N HIS A 29 -4.33 24.99 17.21
CA HIS A 29 -5.35 25.32 18.21
C HIS A 29 -6.63 25.97 17.66
N VAL A 30 -6.85 25.91 16.34
CA VAL A 30 -8.04 26.45 15.66
C VAL A 30 -9.28 25.62 15.99
N VAL A 31 -9.08 24.34 16.28
CA VAL A 31 -10.17 23.39 16.54
C VAL A 31 -9.91 22.70 17.87
N HIS A 32 -10.46 23.24 18.94
CA HIS A 32 -10.46 22.61 20.26
C HIS A 32 -11.90 22.44 20.70
N GLY A 33 -12.31 21.19 20.97
CA GLY A 33 -13.55 20.90 21.66
C GLY A 33 -13.36 21.11 23.17
N GLU A 34 -14.30 21.75 23.83
CA GLU A 34 -14.34 21.87 25.30
C GLU A 34 -14.87 20.58 25.98
N GLY A 35 -14.69 19.43 25.33
CA GLY A 35 -15.22 18.14 25.82
C GLY A 35 -14.31 17.51 26.87
N SER A 36 -14.89 16.95 27.92
CA SER A 36 -14.16 16.06 28.85
C SER A 36 -13.98 14.70 28.21
N MET A 37 -12.73 14.35 27.87
CA MET A 37 -12.39 13.05 27.30
C MET A 37 -12.46 11.94 28.35
N PRO A 38 -13.15 10.81 28.08
CA PRO A 38 -13.09 9.64 28.95
C PRO A 38 -11.65 9.13 29.13
N PRO A 39 -11.21 8.78 30.35
CA PRO A 39 -9.79 8.47 30.64
C PRO A 39 -9.24 7.28 29.83
N HIS A 40 -10.06 6.32 29.43
CA HIS A 40 -9.63 5.12 28.68
C HIS A 40 -9.73 5.25 27.15
N MET A 41 -10.17 6.39 26.63
CA MET A 41 -10.39 6.56 25.20
C MET A 41 -9.08 6.50 24.37
N PRO A 42 -7.96 7.09 24.79
CA PRO A 42 -6.70 6.96 24.06
C PRO A 42 -6.21 5.53 23.98
N GLU A 43 -6.38 4.74 25.04
CA GLU A 43 -5.98 3.33 25.07
C GLU A 43 -6.83 2.47 24.10
N MET A 44 -8.15 2.69 24.09
CA MET A 44 -9.07 2.01 23.17
C MET A 44 -8.73 2.34 21.71
N PHE A 45 -8.52 3.63 21.39
CA PHE A 45 -8.12 4.04 20.04
C PHE A 45 -6.73 3.53 19.68
N GLY A 46 -5.81 3.45 20.64
CA GLY A 46 -4.49 2.87 20.46
C GLY A 46 -4.57 1.40 20.06
N ALA A 47 -5.32 0.60 20.81
CA ALA A 47 -5.52 -0.82 20.47
C ALA A 47 -6.17 -1.00 19.09
N LEU A 48 -7.18 -0.19 18.77
CA LEU A 48 -7.85 -0.22 17.47
C LEU A 48 -6.90 0.20 16.34
N ALA A 49 -6.10 1.25 16.54
CA ALA A 49 -5.12 1.72 15.57
C ALA A 49 -4.07 0.67 15.24
N VAL A 50 -3.57 -0.07 16.24
CA VAL A 50 -2.64 -1.19 16.03
C VAL A 50 -3.29 -2.29 15.20
N GLY A 51 -4.52 -2.69 15.52
CA GLY A 51 -5.28 -3.66 14.74
C GLY A 51 -5.46 -3.22 13.29
N ILE A 52 -5.88 -1.97 13.07
CA ILE A 52 -6.05 -1.39 11.72
C ILE A 52 -4.70 -1.30 11.00
N ALA A 53 -3.61 -0.95 11.68
CA ALA A 53 -2.28 -0.91 11.07
C ALA A 53 -1.88 -2.29 10.51
N ILE A 54 -2.07 -3.36 11.29
CA ILE A 54 -1.80 -4.73 10.85
C ILE A 54 -2.69 -5.10 9.65
N ILE A 55 -3.99 -4.82 9.73
CA ILE A 55 -4.93 -5.09 8.65
C ILE A 55 -4.56 -4.31 7.39
N SER A 56 -4.16 -3.04 7.53
CA SER A 56 -3.77 -2.18 6.42
C SER A 56 -2.56 -2.69 5.64
N ILE A 57 -1.71 -3.50 6.27
CA ILE A 57 -0.55 -4.14 5.63
C ILE A 57 -0.94 -5.50 5.03
N VAL A 58 -1.60 -6.34 5.82
CA VAL A 58 -1.85 -7.74 5.47
C VAL A 58 -2.94 -7.89 4.42
N LEU A 59 -4.06 -7.18 4.58
CA LEU A 59 -5.22 -7.32 3.70
C LEU A 59 -4.92 -6.90 2.25
N PRO A 60 -4.31 -5.73 1.98
CA PRO A 60 -3.96 -5.34 0.62
C PRO A 60 -2.93 -6.25 -0.03
N ALA A 61 -1.92 -6.70 0.74
CA ALA A 61 -0.90 -7.60 0.22
C ALA A 61 -1.50 -8.95 -0.19
N ARG A 62 -2.30 -9.58 0.67
CA ARG A 62 -2.99 -10.84 0.35
C ARG A 62 -4.00 -10.68 -0.79
N GLY A 63 -4.77 -9.59 -0.78
CA GLY A 63 -5.75 -9.30 -1.85
C GLY A 63 -5.08 -9.16 -3.21
N PHE A 64 -3.95 -8.48 -3.27
CA PHE A 64 -3.18 -8.33 -4.51
C PHE A 64 -2.56 -9.65 -4.97
N ASP A 65 -1.92 -10.40 -4.08
CA ASP A 65 -1.34 -11.72 -4.41
C ASP A 65 -2.42 -12.69 -4.92
N THR A 66 -3.60 -12.72 -4.30
CA THR A 66 -4.73 -13.54 -4.74
C THR A 66 -5.21 -13.12 -6.14
N ALA A 67 -5.35 -11.80 -6.37
CA ALA A 67 -5.76 -11.28 -7.67
C ALA A 67 -4.73 -11.57 -8.78
N LEU A 68 -3.44 -11.56 -8.45
CA LEU A 68 -2.37 -11.94 -9.39
C LEU A 68 -2.38 -13.45 -9.68
N ARG A 69 -2.63 -14.30 -8.69
CA ARG A 69 -2.74 -15.77 -8.90
C ARG A 69 -3.90 -16.10 -9.83
N ALA A 70 -5.03 -15.45 -9.69
CA ALA A 70 -6.21 -15.63 -10.52
C ALA A 70 -6.06 -15.08 -11.96
N MET A 71 -4.99 -14.32 -12.25
CA MET A 71 -4.74 -13.77 -13.57
C MET A 71 -4.17 -14.84 -14.51
N ASP A 72 -4.80 -15.04 -15.65
CA ASP A 72 -4.23 -15.87 -16.71
C ASP A 72 -3.08 -15.12 -17.42
N VAL A 73 -1.88 -15.69 -17.39
CA VAL A 73 -0.68 -15.12 -17.98
C VAL A 73 -0.04 -16.17 -18.87
N LYS A 74 0.09 -15.86 -20.15
CA LYS A 74 0.83 -16.71 -21.08
C LYS A 74 2.32 -16.62 -20.78
N LEU A 75 2.89 -17.77 -20.48
CA LEU A 75 4.32 -17.94 -20.20
C LEU A 75 5.00 -18.55 -21.42
N GLU A 76 6.14 -18.01 -21.79
CA GLU A 76 7.03 -18.57 -22.81
C GLU A 76 8.29 -19.09 -22.13
N ASN A 77 8.78 -20.23 -22.57
CA ASN A 77 10.06 -20.74 -22.12
C ASN A 77 11.17 -20.04 -22.91
N GLU A 78 12.10 -19.40 -22.22
CA GLU A 78 13.34 -18.96 -22.84
C GLU A 78 14.14 -20.22 -23.19
N VAL A 79 14.21 -20.56 -24.47
CA VAL A 79 15.13 -21.59 -24.94
C VAL A 79 16.51 -20.98 -24.87
N GLY A 80 17.27 -21.32 -23.83
CA GLY A 80 18.67 -20.94 -23.74
C GLY A 80 19.41 -21.47 -24.97
N GLU A 81 20.23 -20.62 -25.61
CA GLU A 81 21.11 -21.09 -26.69
C GLU A 81 21.93 -22.28 -26.17
N PRO A 82 22.03 -23.37 -26.93
CA PRO A 82 22.80 -24.54 -26.52
C PRO A 82 24.29 -24.18 -26.46
N ILE A 83 24.77 -23.90 -25.27
CA ILE A 83 26.20 -23.70 -25.02
C ILE A 83 26.83 -25.08 -24.88
N GLY A 84 27.37 -25.58 -26.02
CA GLY A 84 28.27 -26.74 -26.03
C GLY A 84 27.60 -28.10 -25.86
N SER A 85 28.27 -29.13 -26.31
CA SER A 85 27.81 -30.52 -26.42
C SER A 85 27.66 -31.31 -25.12
N PHE A 86 27.69 -30.69 -23.96
CA PHE A 86 27.36 -31.30 -22.66
C PHE A 86 26.01 -30.79 -22.17
N ARG A 87 25.04 -31.66 -22.29
CA ARG A 87 23.65 -31.50 -21.96
C ARG A 87 23.41 -31.58 -20.47
N GLU A 88 23.75 -30.57 -19.74
CA GLU A 88 23.04 -30.25 -18.50
C GLU A 88 21.95 -29.25 -18.87
N SER A 89 20.70 -29.62 -18.58
CA SER A 89 19.51 -28.80 -18.89
C SER A 89 19.66 -27.47 -18.18
N ALA A 90 20.07 -26.43 -18.92
CA ALA A 90 20.09 -25.07 -18.39
C ALA A 90 18.70 -24.77 -17.82
N PRO A 91 18.59 -24.20 -16.62
CA PRO A 91 17.30 -23.90 -15.99
C PRO A 91 16.52 -22.98 -16.94
N THR A 92 15.42 -23.51 -17.50
CA THR A 92 14.54 -22.76 -18.40
C THR A 92 13.91 -21.62 -17.61
N THR A 93 14.35 -20.41 -17.88
CA THR A 93 13.73 -19.21 -17.28
C THR A 93 12.40 -18.97 -18.00
N LYS A 94 11.30 -18.98 -17.25
CA LYS A 94 9.98 -18.62 -17.78
C LYS A 94 9.91 -17.12 -17.97
N LEU A 95 9.49 -16.70 -19.17
CA LEU A 95 9.26 -15.29 -19.53
C LEU A 95 7.78 -15.03 -19.70
N ILE A 96 7.36 -13.81 -19.45
CA ILE A 96 5.99 -13.35 -19.72
C ILE A 96 5.90 -12.95 -21.21
N ALA A 97 5.08 -13.63 -21.98
CA ALA A 97 4.94 -13.46 -23.45
C ALA A 97 4.54 -12.04 -23.86
N LYS A 98 3.68 -11.38 -23.06
CA LYS A 98 3.22 -10.00 -23.30
C LYS A 98 3.43 -9.14 -22.05
N PRO A 99 4.64 -8.67 -21.80
CA PRO A 99 4.97 -7.99 -20.54
C PRO A 99 4.17 -6.71 -20.35
N HIS A 100 3.99 -5.91 -21.40
CA HIS A 100 3.28 -4.62 -21.31
C HIS A 100 1.80 -4.79 -20.93
N ASP A 101 1.08 -5.66 -21.61
CA ASP A 101 -0.35 -5.90 -21.35
C ASP A 101 -0.57 -6.55 -19.99
N THR A 102 0.32 -7.48 -19.63
CA THR A 102 0.26 -8.19 -18.35
C THR A 102 0.49 -7.23 -17.17
N VAL A 103 1.44 -6.32 -17.28
CA VAL A 103 1.69 -5.32 -16.23
C VAL A 103 0.54 -4.31 -16.15
N ILE A 104 -0.09 -3.92 -17.26
CA ILE A 104 -1.30 -3.08 -17.25
C ILE A 104 -2.45 -3.79 -16.52
N ALA A 105 -2.66 -5.07 -16.79
CA ALA A 105 -3.69 -5.87 -16.11
C ALA A 105 -3.39 -6.07 -14.62
N ALA A 106 -2.14 -6.29 -14.24
CA ALA A 106 -1.70 -6.37 -12.85
C ALA A 106 -1.91 -5.04 -12.12
N PHE A 107 -1.63 -3.92 -12.79
CA PHE A 107 -1.84 -2.59 -12.25
C PHE A 107 -3.33 -2.31 -11.94
N ALA A 108 -4.24 -2.73 -12.83
CA ALA A 108 -5.67 -2.59 -12.59
C ALA A 108 -6.12 -3.36 -11.33
N ARG A 109 -5.53 -4.53 -11.07
CA ARG A 109 -5.81 -5.33 -9.86
C ARG A 109 -5.15 -4.77 -8.60
N TYR A 110 -4.08 -4.00 -8.73
CA TYR A 110 -3.39 -3.34 -7.63
C TYR A 110 -4.19 -2.17 -7.05
N GLN A 111 -5.00 -1.47 -7.85
CA GLN A 111 -5.68 -0.24 -7.43
C GLN A 111 -6.59 -0.44 -6.22
N THR A 112 -7.46 -1.44 -6.24
CA THR A 112 -8.42 -1.69 -5.14
C THR A 112 -7.73 -2.02 -3.81
N PRO A 113 -6.81 -2.99 -3.73
CA PRO A 113 -6.05 -3.24 -2.50
C PRO A 113 -5.27 -2.01 -2.02
N PHE A 114 -4.70 -1.25 -2.93
CA PHE A 114 -3.98 -0.03 -2.60
C PHE A 114 -4.89 1.01 -1.93
N ILE A 115 -6.06 1.30 -2.53
CA ILE A 115 -7.03 2.26 -1.98
C ILE A 115 -7.50 1.81 -0.59
N VAL A 116 -7.84 0.54 -0.42
CA VAL A 116 -8.24 -0.01 0.89
C VAL A 116 -7.12 0.16 1.92
N GLY A 117 -5.89 -0.15 1.55
CA GLY A 117 -4.74 0.02 2.44
C GLY A 117 -4.47 1.48 2.83
N MET A 118 -4.70 2.42 1.92
CA MET A 118 -4.57 3.86 2.18
C MET A 118 -5.69 4.36 3.08
N ALA A 119 -6.95 3.98 2.83
CA ALA A 119 -8.08 4.37 3.65
C ALA A 119 -7.95 3.87 5.10
N LEU A 120 -7.44 2.65 5.29
CA LEU A 120 -7.14 2.11 6.63
C LEU A 120 -6.02 2.89 7.32
N ALA A 121 -4.98 3.32 6.60
CA ALA A 121 -3.93 4.15 7.18
C ALA A 121 -4.45 5.56 7.55
N GLU A 122 -5.31 6.15 6.72
CA GLU A 122 -5.98 7.43 7.01
C GLU A 122 -6.89 7.34 8.24
N SER A 123 -7.61 6.22 8.42
CA SER A 123 -8.45 6.00 9.61
C SER A 123 -7.67 6.11 10.92
N ILE A 124 -6.39 5.72 10.92
CA ILE A 124 -5.52 5.88 12.08
C ILE A 124 -5.27 7.38 12.35
N CYS A 125 -5.02 8.19 11.32
CA CYS A 125 -4.88 9.64 11.47
C CYS A 125 -6.17 10.27 11.98
N LEU A 126 -7.35 9.78 11.54
CA LEU A 126 -8.64 10.26 12.01
C LEU A 126 -8.85 9.99 13.51
N PHE A 127 -8.35 8.87 14.07
CA PHE A 127 -8.38 8.67 15.52
C PHE A 127 -7.52 9.71 16.25
N GLY A 128 -6.34 10.01 15.72
CA GLY A 128 -5.51 11.09 16.24
C GLY A 128 -6.23 12.44 16.18
N PHE A 129 -6.92 12.71 15.05
CA PHE A 129 -7.71 13.91 14.89
C PHE A 129 -8.85 13.98 15.91
N MET A 130 -9.60 12.90 16.10
CA MET A 130 -10.68 12.85 17.10
C MET A 130 -10.16 13.12 18.53
N LEU A 131 -9.05 12.48 18.91
CA LEU A 131 -8.45 12.71 20.22
C LEU A 131 -8.04 14.18 20.41
N GLY A 132 -7.35 14.76 19.44
CA GLY A 132 -6.95 16.16 19.49
C GLY A 132 -8.16 17.11 19.53
N PHE A 133 -9.20 16.82 18.74
CA PHE A 133 -10.46 17.57 18.77
C PHE A 133 -11.15 17.52 20.13
N MET A 134 -11.05 16.39 20.85
CA MET A 134 -11.59 16.24 22.21
C MET A 134 -10.68 16.86 23.30
N GLY A 135 -9.65 17.62 22.93
CA GLY A 135 -8.75 18.29 23.85
C GLY A 135 -7.65 17.41 24.45
N ALA A 136 -7.37 16.23 23.82
CA ALA A 136 -6.25 15.40 24.26
C ALA A 136 -4.91 16.13 24.10
N PRO A 137 -3.95 15.91 25.01
CA PRO A 137 -2.63 16.51 24.90
C PRO A 137 -1.87 15.93 23.71
N THR A 138 -0.90 16.68 23.18
CA THR A 138 -0.14 16.34 21.97
C THR A 138 0.47 14.93 22.01
N TYR A 139 1.00 14.51 23.16
CA TYR A 139 1.58 13.19 23.32
C TYR A 139 0.57 12.04 23.15
N ALA A 140 -0.74 12.30 23.31
CA ALA A 140 -1.79 11.29 23.17
C ALA A 140 -2.23 11.13 21.70
N TYR A 141 -2.30 12.21 20.91
CA TYR A 141 -2.75 12.12 19.50
C TYR A 141 -1.61 12.04 18.48
N ALA A 142 -0.43 12.61 18.75
CA ALA A 142 0.68 12.62 17.81
C ALA A 142 1.14 11.22 17.35
N PRO A 143 1.17 10.17 18.18
CA PRO A 143 1.55 8.83 17.77
C PRO A 143 0.65 8.26 16.64
N PHE A 144 -0.64 8.61 16.63
CA PHE A 144 -1.58 8.17 15.60
C PHE A 144 -1.22 8.78 14.22
N PHE A 145 -0.90 10.08 14.20
CA PHE A 145 -0.44 10.72 12.97
C PHE A 145 0.91 10.17 12.52
N ALA A 146 1.84 9.95 13.44
CA ALA A 146 3.14 9.36 13.12
C ALA A 146 2.98 7.95 12.49
N LEU A 147 2.11 7.11 13.07
CA LEU A 147 1.83 5.77 12.56
C LEU A 147 1.09 5.82 11.21
N GLY A 148 0.01 6.60 11.10
CA GLY A 148 -0.80 6.67 9.89
C GLY A 148 -0.02 7.27 8.71
N LEU A 149 0.63 8.43 8.90
CA LEU A 149 1.46 9.07 7.88
C LEU A 149 2.68 8.21 7.52
N GLY A 150 3.30 7.54 8.49
CA GLY A 150 4.39 6.60 8.25
C GLY A 150 3.97 5.43 7.38
N LEU A 151 2.79 4.82 7.63
CA LEU A 151 2.22 3.77 6.80
C LEU A 151 1.89 4.26 5.38
N MET A 152 1.34 5.47 5.25
CA MET A 152 1.08 6.08 3.94
C MET A 152 2.38 6.33 3.16
N ALA A 153 3.40 6.88 3.80
CA ALA A 153 4.70 7.13 3.18
C ALA A 153 5.36 5.82 2.72
N TRP A 154 5.30 4.77 3.54
CA TRP A 154 5.83 3.45 3.18
C TRP A 154 5.11 2.84 1.97
N LYS A 155 3.81 3.06 1.84
CA LYS A 155 2.98 2.57 0.72
C LYS A 155 3.09 3.40 -0.56
N PHE A 156 4.06 4.29 -0.68
CA PHE A 156 4.22 5.07 -1.91
C PHE A 156 4.21 4.18 -3.16
N PRO A 157 3.34 4.46 -4.16
CA PRO A 157 3.15 3.60 -5.31
C PRO A 157 4.36 3.61 -6.25
N ARG A 158 5.07 2.49 -6.32
CA ARG A 158 6.22 2.26 -7.19
C ARG A 158 5.93 1.16 -8.20
N LEU A 159 6.35 1.36 -9.43
CA LEU A 159 6.18 0.35 -10.49
C LEU A 159 6.89 -0.97 -10.12
N VAL A 160 8.08 -0.86 -9.51
CA VAL A 160 8.87 -2.02 -9.06
C VAL A 160 8.10 -2.92 -8.10
N THR A 161 7.25 -2.36 -7.25
CA THR A 161 6.41 -3.15 -6.32
C THR A 161 5.45 -4.07 -7.08
N ILE A 162 4.88 -3.59 -8.18
CA ILE A 162 3.91 -4.35 -8.98
C ILE A 162 4.63 -5.42 -9.81
N THR A 163 5.74 -5.06 -10.46
CA THR A 163 6.50 -5.99 -11.31
C THR A 163 7.13 -7.10 -10.47
N SER A 164 7.74 -6.78 -9.34
CA SER A 164 8.35 -7.79 -8.44
C SER A 164 7.30 -8.73 -7.82
N ALA A 165 6.11 -8.22 -7.47
CA ALA A 165 5.02 -9.07 -7.01
C ALA A 165 4.52 -10.01 -8.13
N LEU A 166 4.40 -9.52 -9.36
CA LEU A 166 4.00 -10.32 -10.51
C LEU A 166 5.03 -11.42 -10.81
N GLU A 167 6.31 -11.09 -10.83
CA GLU A 167 7.40 -12.06 -11.02
C GLU A 167 7.40 -13.13 -9.92
N ARG A 168 7.25 -12.72 -8.66
CA ARG A 168 7.19 -13.63 -7.51
C ARG A 168 6.00 -14.60 -7.60
N VAL A 169 4.81 -14.09 -7.93
CA VAL A 169 3.59 -14.90 -7.95
C VAL A 169 3.54 -15.83 -9.15
N LYS A 170 4.06 -15.41 -10.31
CA LYS A 170 4.05 -16.20 -11.56
C LYS A 170 5.30 -17.05 -11.76
N GLY A 171 6.36 -16.84 -10.97
CA GLY A 171 7.63 -17.52 -11.13
C GLY A 171 8.29 -17.28 -12.48
N ALA A 172 8.05 -16.11 -13.10
CA ALA A 172 8.50 -15.75 -14.42
C ALA A 172 9.10 -14.34 -14.42
N LYS A 173 10.12 -14.09 -15.23
CA LYS A 173 10.75 -12.79 -15.37
C LYS A 173 10.03 -11.90 -16.39
N ILE A 174 10.07 -10.58 -16.12
CA ILE A 174 9.56 -9.55 -17.04
C ILE A 174 10.78 -8.94 -17.75
N ARG A 175 10.81 -9.07 -19.08
CA ARG A 175 11.74 -8.33 -19.95
C ARG A 175 10.93 -7.36 -20.82
N PHE A 176 11.31 -6.07 -20.80
CA PHE A 176 10.72 -5.03 -21.64
C PHE A 176 11.55 -4.80 -22.88
#